data_50c50afa0083c09cbbf3f3e7e2f7a4c9
#
_entry.id   50c50afa0083c09cbbf3f3e7e2f7a4c9
#
_cell.length_a   1.000
_cell.length_b   1.000
_cell.length_c   1.000
_cell.angle_alpha   90.00
_cell.angle_beta   90.00
_cell.angle_gamma   90.00
#
_symmetry.space_group_name_H-M   'P 1'
#
loop_
_entity.id
_entity.type
_entity.pdbx_description
1 polymer ?
#
loop_
_entity_poly.entity_id
_entity_poly.type
_entity_poly.pdbx_seq_one_letter_code
_entity_poly.pdbx_strand_id
1 'polypeptide(L)'
;MDIRTVASAAGGAYDARVSEATTPETEPAPTDIHLVADLEAALESAAEATTIVKRRDVPRALLTRATVTDLLRQAAFDWACLGALWAAMAFTPWWVDVPLMLVVAGRLHALGVILHDATHMPLRGKDAKTRLLEVLVGYPIATTLDAMRYHHLRHHRDSGMASDPYFKSGVDEHRGRWLVQWLRGLLLMPFWTVRAPFGVVASFAPGLRPTYARVFLQDRSGASDATLEASPEVARCAREELGQLIFQALVIAAAVRWPAVIGWYYALPATITGLLASYRVLCEHRYVATADRALTTVVATTRDHHLSAWERIFFAPRNIGFHVVHHLHPQVAQQHLPALRAWYRERLPAYAGSEGGRDAR
;
A
#
# COMPACT_ATOMS: atom_id res chain seq x y z
N MET A 1 -3.85 -11.61 -37.18
CA MET A 1 -2.99 -12.44 -36.31
C MET A 1 -3.77 -12.67 -35.01
N ASP A 2 -4.35 -13.86 -34.87
CA ASP A 2 -5.49 -14.16 -34.00
C ASP A 2 -5.01 -14.47 -32.59
N ILE A 3 -5.55 -13.77 -31.57
CA ILE A 3 -5.13 -13.83 -30.13
C ILE A 3 -5.77 -15.03 -29.40
N ARG A 4 -6.28 -16.03 -30.12
CA ARG A 4 -7.03 -17.14 -29.50
C ARG A 4 -6.25 -18.45 -29.25
N THR A 5 -4.92 -18.49 -29.37
CA THR A 5 -4.18 -19.77 -29.35
C THR A 5 -3.07 -19.88 -28.27
N VAL A 6 -3.27 -19.35 -27.07
CA VAL A 6 -2.35 -19.64 -25.95
C VAL A 6 -3.15 -19.91 -24.64
N ALA A 7 -4.11 -20.81 -24.71
CA ALA A 7 -4.80 -21.28 -23.53
C ALA A 7 -5.21 -22.76 -23.68
N SER A 8 -4.21 -23.64 -23.88
CA SER A 8 -4.45 -25.09 -23.81
C SER A 8 -3.15 -25.84 -23.59
N ALA A 9 -2.71 -26.00 -22.37
CA ALA A 9 -1.87 -27.10 -21.92
C ALA A 9 -1.61 -27.01 -20.39
N ALA A 10 -2.56 -27.37 -19.56
CA ALA A 10 -2.36 -27.90 -18.20
C ALA A 10 -3.70 -28.46 -17.69
N GLY A 11 -4.19 -29.51 -18.35
CA GLY A 11 -5.31 -30.33 -17.87
C GLY A 11 -4.78 -31.47 -17.02
N GLY A 12 -4.78 -31.31 -15.70
CA GLY A 12 -4.67 -32.40 -14.74
C GLY A 12 -6.06 -32.62 -14.14
N ALA A 13 -6.63 -33.81 -14.39
CA ALA A 13 -7.94 -34.23 -13.92
C ALA A 13 -8.03 -34.16 -12.38
N TYR A 14 -8.95 -33.34 -11.89
CA TYR A 14 -9.42 -33.40 -10.51
C TYR A 14 -10.84 -33.94 -10.47
N ASP A 15 -11.02 -35.04 -9.76
CA ASP A 15 -12.23 -35.87 -9.71
C ASP A 15 -13.38 -35.09 -9.06
N ALA A 16 -14.48 -34.92 -9.79
CA ALA A 16 -15.65 -34.18 -9.36
C ALA A 16 -16.58 -35.11 -8.53
N ARG A 17 -16.49 -35.03 -7.21
CA ARG A 17 -17.60 -35.35 -6.31
C ARG A 17 -17.87 -34.14 -5.42
N VAL A 18 -18.60 -33.17 -5.94
CA VAL A 18 -19.15 -32.08 -5.13
C VAL A 18 -20.56 -32.51 -4.66
N SER A 19 -20.64 -32.77 -3.38
CA SER A 19 -21.87 -32.79 -2.60
C SER A 19 -22.57 -31.44 -2.76
N GLU A 20 -23.90 -31.47 -2.94
CA GLU A 20 -24.74 -30.26 -2.90
C GLU A 20 -24.63 -29.59 -1.54
N ALA A 21 -23.73 -28.60 -1.48
CA ALA A 21 -23.62 -27.70 -0.35
C ALA A 21 -24.60 -26.53 -0.57
N THR A 22 -25.55 -26.40 0.33
CA THR A 22 -26.42 -25.23 0.50
C THR A 22 -25.57 -23.92 0.35
N THR A 23 -26.01 -23.07 -0.56
CA THR A 23 -25.44 -21.73 -0.74
C THR A 23 -25.45 -20.99 0.60
N PRO A 24 -24.30 -20.56 1.12
CA PRO A 24 -24.29 -19.69 2.29
C PRO A 24 -24.88 -18.34 1.90
N GLU A 25 -25.82 -17.85 2.72
CA GLU A 25 -26.29 -16.46 2.65
C GLU A 25 -25.06 -15.54 2.63
N THR A 26 -24.94 -14.73 1.59
CA THR A 26 -23.84 -13.77 1.46
C THR A 26 -24.03 -12.68 2.51
N GLU A 27 -23.23 -12.71 3.58
CA GLU A 27 -23.13 -11.56 4.48
C GLU A 27 -22.78 -10.29 3.68
N PRO A 28 -23.41 -9.16 4.00
CA PRO A 28 -23.08 -7.89 3.33
C PRO A 28 -21.61 -7.55 3.54
N ALA A 29 -20.94 -7.11 2.47
CA ALA A 29 -19.54 -6.74 2.53
C ALA A 29 -19.28 -5.73 3.66
N PRO A 30 -18.31 -5.98 4.55
CA PRO A 30 -18.08 -5.15 5.72
C PRO A 30 -17.73 -3.71 5.30
N THR A 31 -18.29 -2.74 6.03
CA THR A 31 -17.89 -1.32 5.90
C THR A 31 -16.44 -1.14 6.39
N ASP A 32 -15.74 -0.06 5.98
CA ASP A 32 -14.34 0.18 6.37
C ASP A 32 -14.10 0.14 7.89
N ILE A 33 -15.10 0.52 8.68
CA ILE A 33 -15.03 0.49 10.15
C ILE A 33 -15.00 -0.96 10.64
N HIS A 34 -15.82 -1.82 10.04
CA HIS A 34 -15.83 -3.25 10.34
C HIS A 34 -14.50 -3.89 9.89
N LEU A 35 -13.97 -3.52 8.73
CA LEU A 35 -12.71 -4.08 8.23
C LEU A 35 -11.52 -3.80 9.17
N VAL A 36 -11.45 -2.62 9.78
CA VAL A 36 -10.41 -2.30 10.77
C VAL A 36 -10.65 -3.08 12.08
N ALA A 37 -11.90 -3.15 12.54
CA ALA A 37 -12.26 -3.92 13.73
C ALA A 37 -12.05 -5.42 13.53
N ASP A 38 -12.45 -5.95 12.37
CA ASP A 38 -12.28 -7.35 12.00
C ASP A 38 -10.79 -7.71 11.87
N LEU A 39 -9.98 -6.79 11.34
CA LEU A 39 -8.52 -6.94 11.29
C LEU A 39 -7.94 -7.00 12.71
N GLU A 40 -8.34 -6.08 13.59
CA GLU A 40 -7.91 -6.07 14.99
C GLU A 40 -8.33 -7.36 15.70
N ALA A 41 -9.58 -7.81 15.54
CA ALA A 41 -10.11 -9.05 16.13
C ALA A 41 -9.43 -10.31 15.56
N ALA A 42 -9.23 -10.40 14.24
CA ALA A 42 -8.55 -11.52 13.61
C ALA A 42 -7.09 -11.63 14.05
N LEU A 43 -6.41 -10.48 14.20
CA LEU A 43 -5.05 -10.42 14.69
C LEU A 43 -4.95 -10.75 16.20
N GLU A 44 -5.97 -10.46 17.00
CA GLU A 44 -6.05 -10.85 18.43
C GLU A 44 -6.32 -12.37 18.56
N SER A 45 -7.28 -12.90 17.82
CA SER A 45 -7.63 -14.32 17.85
C SER A 45 -6.48 -15.23 17.41
N ALA A 46 -5.74 -14.86 16.37
CA ALA A 46 -4.60 -15.62 15.88
C ALA A 46 -3.41 -15.61 16.85
N ALA A 47 -3.26 -14.54 17.64
CA ALA A 47 -2.15 -14.38 18.59
C ALA A 47 -2.28 -15.25 19.84
N GLU A 48 -3.49 -15.69 20.20
CA GLU A 48 -3.72 -16.36 21.49
C GLU A 48 -3.27 -17.83 21.54
N ALA A 49 -3.10 -18.49 20.40
CA ALA A 49 -2.98 -19.94 20.36
C ALA A 49 -1.60 -20.52 20.72
N THR A 50 -0.47 -19.79 20.57
CA THR A 50 0.86 -20.45 20.58
C THR A 50 2.04 -19.66 21.16
N THR A 51 1.92 -18.45 21.67
CA THR A 51 3.08 -17.64 22.10
C THR A 51 3.02 -17.21 23.58
N ILE A 52 4.21 -17.19 24.22
CA ILE A 52 4.41 -16.65 25.56
C ILE A 52 4.05 -15.15 25.62
N VAL A 53 4.17 -14.41 24.50
CA VAL A 53 3.87 -12.99 24.36
C VAL A 53 2.61 -12.80 23.54
N LYS A 54 1.60 -12.16 24.10
CA LYS A 54 0.33 -11.83 23.43
C LYS A 54 0.30 -10.35 23.06
N ARG A 55 -0.42 -10.01 22.00
CA ARG A 55 -0.58 -8.60 21.57
C ARG A 55 -1.19 -7.72 22.65
N ARG A 56 -2.09 -8.26 23.46
CA ARG A 56 -2.69 -7.56 24.63
C ARG A 56 -1.70 -7.20 25.73
N ASP A 57 -0.52 -7.83 25.76
CA ASP A 57 0.52 -7.57 26.77
C ASP A 57 1.32 -6.30 26.44
N VAL A 58 1.15 -5.75 25.24
CA VAL A 58 1.80 -4.50 24.81
C VAL A 58 1.27 -3.33 25.64
N PRO A 59 2.15 -2.55 26.28
CA PRO A 59 1.74 -1.37 27.04
C PRO A 59 0.94 -0.38 26.18
N ARG A 60 -0.20 0.09 26.67
CA ARG A 60 -1.07 1.03 25.95
C ARG A 60 -0.34 2.30 25.48
N ALA A 61 0.67 2.74 26.24
CA ALA A 61 1.50 3.90 25.88
C ALA A 61 2.25 3.70 24.54
N LEU A 62 2.53 2.45 24.12
CA LEU A 62 3.17 2.13 22.84
C LEU A 62 2.16 2.00 21.69
N LEU A 63 0.86 1.96 21.98
CA LEU A 63 -0.21 1.78 21.00
C LEU A 63 -0.87 3.10 20.58
N THR A 64 -0.11 4.19 20.57
CA THR A 64 -0.61 5.52 20.23
C THR A 64 -0.90 5.61 18.73
N ARG A 65 -2.13 6.01 18.38
CA ARG A 65 -2.58 6.20 16.99
C ARG A 65 -2.17 7.57 16.45
N ALA A 66 -1.99 7.67 15.15
CA ALA A 66 -1.84 8.96 14.49
C ALA A 66 -3.16 9.75 14.50
N THR A 67 -3.06 11.08 14.51
CA THR A 67 -4.20 11.97 14.25
C THR A 67 -4.07 12.59 12.87
N VAL A 68 -5.18 13.01 12.26
CA VAL A 68 -5.15 13.74 10.96
C VAL A 68 -4.27 14.99 11.08
N THR A 69 -4.29 15.65 12.23
CA THR A 69 -3.46 16.85 12.48
C THR A 69 -1.96 16.53 12.47
N ASP A 70 -1.56 15.40 13.06
CA ASP A 70 -0.16 14.96 13.03
C ASP A 70 0.29 14.62 11.61
N LEU A 71 -0.58 13.95 10.83
CA LEU A 71 -0.30 13.63 9.44
C LEU A 71 -0.22 14.90 8.56
N LEU A 72 -1.08 15.90 8.81
CA LEU A 72 -1.02 17.20 8.12
C LEU A 72 0.28 17.96 8.46
N ARG A 73 0.76 17.93 9.71
CA ARG A 73 2.06 18.52 10.07
C ARG A 73 3.21 17.83 9.34
N GLN A 74 3.16 16.52 9.24
CA GLN A 74 4.14 15.74 8.50
C GLN A 74 4.10 16.07 7.00
N ALA A 75 2.91 16.17 6.41
CA ALA A 75 2.73 16.59 5.02
C ALA A 75 3.29 18.00 4.78
N ALA A 76 3.03 18.95 5.67
CA ALA A 76 3.57 20.31 5.56
C ALA A 76 5.10 20.33 5.57
N PHE A 77 5.74 19.49 6.39
CA PHE A 77 7.20 19.35 6.38
C PHE A 77 7.71 18.81 5.04
N ASP A 78 7.09 17.77 4.47
CA ASP A 78 7.54 17.22 3.18
C ASP A 78 7.31 18.20 2.03
N TRP A 79 6.21 18.95 2.05
CA TRP A 79 5.96 20.01 1.08
C TRP A 79 6.95 21.17 1.19
N ALA A 80 7.36 21.54 2.40
CA ALA A 80 8.43 22.54 2.59
C ALA A 80 9.76 22.03 2.02
N CYS A 81 10.09 20.73 2.25
CA CYS A 81 11.28 20.12 1.65
C CYS A 81 11.20 20.10 0.11
N LEU A 82 10.04 19.70 -0.46
CA LEU A 82 9.83 19.70 -1.91
C LEU A 82 9.99 21.10 -2.49
N GLY A 83 9.39 22.11 -1.87
CA GLY A 83 9.54 23.51 -2.31
C GLY A 83 10.98 23.97 -2.27
N ALA A 84 11.74 23.66 -1.22
CA ALA A 84 13.16 24.00 -1.11
C ALA A 84 14.01 23.27 -2.17
N LEU A 85 13.74 21.99 -2.43
CA LEU A 85 14.43 21.21 -3.45
C LEU A 85 14.16 21.77 -4.85
N TRP A 86 12.90 22.05 -5.18
CA TRP A 86 12.55 22.66 -6.46
C TRP A 86 13.15 24.04 -6.64
N ALA A 87 13.20 24.86 -5.58
CA ALA A 87 13.87 26.14 -5.61
C ALA A 87 15.39 25.96 -5.86
N ALA A 88 16.04 24.98 -5.20
CA ALA A 88 17.45 24.69 -5.46
C ALA A 88 17.70 24.26 -6.91
N MET A 89 16.89 23.31 -7.43
CA MET A 89 17.00 22.83 -8.81
C MET A 89 16.80 23.95 -9.85
N ALA A 90 16.04 25.00 -9.54
CA ALA A 90 15.86 26.14 -10.45
C ALA A 90 17.14 26.98 -10.66
N PHE A 91 18.15 26.85 -9.79
CA PHE A 91 19.39 27.59 -9.81
C PHE A 91 20.65 26.73 -9.98
N THR A 92 20.45 25.39 -10.11
CA THR A 92 21.57 24.46 -10.26
C THR A 92 21.66 23.91 -11.69
N PRO A 93 22.83 23.44 -12.14
CA PRO A 93 22.97 22.79 -13.42
C PRO A 93 22.39 21.38 -13.37
N TRP A 94 21.96 20.85 -14.52
CA TRP A 94 21.25 19.58 -14.65
C TRP A 94 21.92 18.38 -13.95
N TRP A 95 23.25 18.34 -13.87
CA TRP A 95 24.00 17.26 -13.22
C TRP A 95 23.89 17.31 -11.69
N VAL A 96 23.62 18.50 -11.10
CA VAL A 96 23.25 18.65 -9.68
C VAL A 96 21.78 18.33 -9.46
N ASP A 97 20.93 18.64 -10.45
CA ASP A 97 19.49 18.33 -10.37
C ASP A 97 19.22 16.82 -10.26
N VAL A 98 20.04 15.96 -10.90
CA VAL A 98 19.85 14.51 -10.85
C VAL A 98 19.83 13.96 -9.40
N PRO A 99 20.83 14.19 -8.54
CA PRO A 99 20.76 13.78 -7.15
C PRO A 99 19.63 14.48 -6.38
N LEU A 100 19.34 15.76 -6.63
CA LEU A 100 18.21 16.45 -6.00
C LEU A 100 16.88 15.83 -6.40
N MET A 101 16.71 15.43 -7.65
CA MET A 101 15.52 14.74 -8.16
C MET A 101 15.28 13.40 -7.42
N LEU A 102 16.34 12.65 -7.09
CA LEU A 102 16.21 11.43 -6.28
C LEU A 102 15.69 11.75 -4.87
N VAL A 103 16.10 12.88 -4.29
CA VAL A 103 15.56 13.32 -3.00
C VAL A 103 14.11 13.76 -3.15
N VAL A 104 13.74 14.46 -4.23
CA VAL A 104 12.32 14.78 -4.55
C VAL A 104 11.48 13.50 -4.63
N ALA A 105 11.96 12.47 -5.34
CA ALA A 105 11.29 11.19 -5.41
C ALA A 105 11.11 10.55 -4.02
N GLY A 106 12.13 10.62 -3.17
CA GLY A 106 12.04 10.16 -1.77
C GLY A 106 11.02 10.94 -0.94
N ARG A 107 10.85 12.25 -1.18
CA ARG A 107 9.82 13.06 -0.49
C ARG A 107 8.41 12.78 -1.02
N LEU A 108 8.24 12.56 -2.32
CA LEU A 108 6.97 12.07 -2.87
C LEU A 108 6.62 10.69 -2.31
N HIS A 109 7.60 9.80 -2.14
CA HIS A 109 7.40 8.52 -1.45
C HIS A 109 6.96 8.74 0.01
N ALA A 110 7.54 9.72 0.71
CA ALA A 110 7.14 10.06 2.08
C ALA A 110 5.67 10.54 2.17
N LEU A 111 5.16 11.27 1.16
CA LEU A 111 3.73 11.58 1.08
C LEU A 111 2.88 10.29 0.98
N GLY A 112 3.33 9.32 0.18
CA GLY A 112 2.68 8.00 0.09
C GLY A 112 2.66 7.26 1.43
N VAL A 113 3.73 7.36 2.21
CA VAL A 113 3.81 6.76 3.55
C VAL A 113 2.89 7.46 4.55
N ILE A 114 2.68 8.78 4.44
CA ILE A 114 1.67 9.49 5.25
C ILE A 114 0.26 9.01 4.88
N LEU A 115 -0.04 8.89 3.58
CA LEU A 115 -1.33 8.36 3.13
C LEU A 115 -1.57 6.93 3.61
N HIS A 116 -0.54 6.09 3.55
CA HIS A 116 -0.57 4.73 4.06
C HIS A 116 -0.92 4.70 5.57
N ASP A 117 -0.31 5.55 6.40
CA ASP A 117 -0.62 5.65 7.83
C ASP A 117 -2.10 6.09 8.04
N ALA A 118 -2.60 7.01 7.21
CA ALA A 118 -3.99 7.43 7.23
C ALA A 118 -4.97 6.28 6.91
N THR A 119 -4.56 5.26 6.15
CA THR A 119 -5.45 4.11 5.85
C THR A 119 -5.86 3.32 7.08
N HIS A 120 -5.06 3.32 8.13
CA HIS A 120 -5.31 2.60 9.38
C HIS A 120 -6.13 3.39 10.41
N MET A 121 -6.49 4.64 10.10
CA MET A 121 -7.30 5.44 10.99
C MET A 121 -8.77 5.03 10.93
N PRO A 122 -9.51 5.02 12.05
CA PRO A 122 -10.94 4.70 12.08
C PRO A 122 -11.77 5.87 11.53
N LEU A 123 -11.77 6.06 10.21
CA LEU A 123 -12.50 7.14 9.55
C LEU A 123 -13.95 6.73 9.31
N ARG A 124 -14.91 7.46 9.91
CA ARG A 124 -16.35 7.32 9.61
C ARG A 124 -16.77 8.05 8.33
N GLY A 125 -15.89 8.87 7.79
CA GLY A 125 -16.07 9.68 6.59
C GLY A 125 -14.92 10.67 6.46
N LYS A 126 -14.87 11.41 5.34
CA LYS A 126 -13.84 12.43 5.12
C LYS A 126 -14.37 13.80 5.52
N ASP A 127 -13.95 14.29 6.66
CA ASP A 127 -14.11 15.72 7.01
C ASP A 127 -13.15 16.60 6.19
N ALA A 128 -13.24 17.91 6.34
CA ALA A 128 -12.41 18.86 5.60
C ALA A 128 -10.90 18.65 5.81
N LYS A 129 -10.48 18.25 7.02
CA LYS A 129 -9.06 17.99 7.32
C LYS A 129 -8.57 16.73 6.62
N THR A 130 -9.38 15.66 6.63
CA THR A 130 -9.07 14.41 5.93
C THR A 130 -9.04 14.62 4.41
N ARG A 131 -9.96 15.43 3.87
CA ARG A 131 -9.94 15.84 2.46
C ARG A 131 -8.67 16.61 2.10
N LEU A 132 -8.29 17.59 2.93
CA LEU A 132 -7.06 18.34 2.75
C LEU A 132 -5.83 17.40 2.79
N LEU A 133 -5.78 16.48 3.73
CA LEU A 133 -4.72 15.47 3.81
C LEU A 133 -4.64 14.67 2.51
N GLU A 134 -5.75 14.12 2.04
CA GLU A 134 -5.80 13.34 0.79
C GLU A 134 -5.29 14.14 -0.42
N VAL A 135 -5.72 15.40 -0.57
CA VAL A 135 -5.24 16.28 -1.64
C VAL A 135 -3.73 16.51 -1.56
N LEU A 136 -3.20 16.71 -0.35
CA LEU A 136 -1.79 16.99 -0.16
C LEU A 136 -0.88 15.77 -0.29
N VAL A 137 -1.35 14.56 0.07
CA VAL A 137 -0.45 13.39 0.13
C VAL A 137 -0.85 12.27 -0.82
N GLY A 138 -2.10 12.19 -1.25
CA GLY A 138 -2.59 11.17 -2.17
C GLY A 138 -2.52 11.60 -3.64
N TYR A 139 -3.08 12.76 -3.96
CA TYR A 139 -3.18 13.21 -5.35
C TYR A 139 -1.82 13.39 -6.03
N PRO A 140 -0.76 13.92 -5.37
CA PRO A 140 0.56 14.03 -5.98
C PRO A 140 1.22 12.70 -6.35
N ILE A 141 0.77 11.59 -5.77
CA ILE A 141 1.22 10.24 -6.09
C ILE A 141 0.16 9.42 -6.82
N ALA A 142 -0.78 10.11 -7.48
CA ALA A 142 -1.84 9.56 -8.30
C ALA A 142 -2.76 8.55 -7.58
N THR A 143 -3.04 8.72 -6.28
CA THR A 143 -3.95 7.81 -5.56
C THR A 143 -4.90 8.58 -4.62
N THR A 144 -6.02 7.93 -4.29
CA THR A 144 -6.99 8.40 -3.30
C THR A 144 -6.84 7.62 -2.00
N LEU A 145 -7.29 8.20 -0.88
CA LEU A 145 -7.29 7.51 0.41
C LEU A 145 -8.16 6.26 0.37
N ASP A 146 -9.35 6.31 -0.26
CA ASP A 146 -10.25 5.15 -0.35
C ASP A 146 -9.65 4.02 -1.17
N ALA A 147 -9.05 4.32 -2.32
CA ALA A 147 -8.39 3.30 -3.14
C ALA A 147 -7.21 2.66 -2.40
N MET A 148 -6.37 3.45 -1.73
CA MET A 148 -5.27 2.93 -0.93
C MET A 148 -5.79 2.05 0.21
N ARG A 149 -6.81 2.50 0.96
CA ARG A 149 -7.44 1.71 2.03
C ARG A 149 -7.97 0.38 1.52
N TYR A 150 -8.66 0.39 0.37
CA TYR A 150 -9.30 -0.80 -0.18
C TYR A 150 -8.33 -1.97 -0.31
N HIS A 151 -7.22 -1.78 -1.00
CA HIS A 151 -6.27 -2.88 -1.19
C HIS A 151 -5.31 -3.07 0.00
N HIS A 152 -4.96 -1.99 0.72
CA HIS A 152 -3.99 -2.07 1.80
C HIS A 152 -4.53 -2.76 3.05
N LEU A 153 -5.78 -2.49 3.46
CA LEU A 153 -6.40 -3.20 4.59
C LEU A 153 -6.62 -4.69 4.26
N ARG A 154 -6.95 -5.01 3.01
CA ARG A 154 -7.01 -6.41 2.54
C ARG A 154 -5.65 -7.08 2.58
N HIS A 155 -4.60 -6.38 2.20
CA HIS A 155 -3.24 -6.87 2.35
C HIS A 155 -2.90 -7.19 3.81
N HIS A 156 -3.20 -6.31 4.76
CA HIS A 156 -2.98 -6.59 6.18
C HIS A 156 -3.81 -7.78 6.69
N ARG A 157 -5.06 -7.90 6.25
CA ARG A 157 -5.93 -9.01 6.62
C ARG A 157 -5.44 -10.34 6.05
N ASP A 158 -5.03 -10.34 4.78
CA ASP A 158 -4.80 -11.56 3.99
C ASP A 158 -3.32 -11.79 3.66
N SER A 159 -2.38 -11.07 4.28
CA SER A 159 -0.97 -11.08 3.91
C SER A 159 -0.39 -12.49 3.77
N GLY A 160 0.15 -12.80 2.58
CA GLY A 160 0.66 -14.12 2.21
C GLY A 160 -0.41 -15.12 1.76
N MET A 161 -1.71 -14.81 1.84
CA MET A 161 -2.79 -15.66 1.32
C MET A 161 -3.04 -15.39 -0.17
N ALA A 162 -3.80 -16.27 -0.83
CA ALA A 162 -4.15 -16.10 -2.25
C ALA A 162 -4.96 -14.82 -2.54
N SER A 163 -5.75 -14.37 -1.56
CA SER A 163 -6.54 -13.13 -1.59
C SER A 163 -5.72 -11.85 -1.33
N ASP A 164 -4.47 -11.97 -0.90
CA ASP A 164 -3.59 -10.82 -0.65
C ASP A 164 -3.30 -10.07 -1.95
N PRO A 165 -3.69 -8.77 -2.06
CA PRO A 165 -3.40 -7.95 -3.24
C PRO A 165 -1.91 -7.84 -3.55
N TYR A 166 -1.04 -7.93 -2.54
CA TYR A 166 0.40 -7.74 -2.69
C TYR A 166 1.17 -9.04 -2.89
N PHE A 167 0.54 -10.19 -2.69
CA PHE A 167 1.22 -11.48 -2.83
C PHE A 167 1.73 -11.72 -4.26
N LYS A 168 2.98 -12.15 -4.38
CA LYS A 168 3.68 -12.40 -5.65
C LYS A 168 4.39 -13.75 -5.58
N SER A 169 3.70 -14.79 -6.03
CA SER A 169 4.26 -16.16 -6.04
C SER A 169 5.60 -16.23 -6.77
N GLY A 170 6.57 -16.94 -6.16
CA GLY A 170 7.86 -17.25 -6.75
C GLY A 170 8.83 -16.08 -6.91
N VAL A 171 8.56 -14.92 -6.30
CA VAL A 171 9.46 -13.75 -6.36
C VAL A 171 10.73 -14.00 -5.54
N ASP A 172 10.60 -14.59 -4.37
CA ASP A 172 11.77 -14.89 -3.51
C ASP A 172 12.64 -16.02 -4.04
N GLU A 173 12.11 -16.86 -4.94
CA GLU A 173 12.80 -18.02 -5.51
C GLU A 173 13.76 -17.65 -6.65
N HIS A 174 13.48 -16.54 -7.37
CA HIS A 174 14.19 -16.19 -8.59
C HIS A 174 14.56 -14.70 -8.64
N ARG A 175 15.85 -14.39 -8.67
CA ARG A 175 16.36 -13.01 -8.81
C ARG A 175 15.79 -12.26 -10.02
N GLY A 176 15.60 -12.95 -11.13
CA GLY A 176 14.99 -12.36 -12.34
C GLY A 176 13.55 -11.92 -12.12
N ARG A 177 12.73 -12.72 -11.43
CA ARG A 177 11.36 -12.36 -11.07
C ARG A 177 11.32 -11.16 -10.11
N TRP A 178 12.22 -11.15 -9.13
CA TRP A 178 12.37 -10.03 -8.21
C TRP A 178 12.69 -8.72 -8.95
N LEU A 179 13.69 -8.76 -9.84
CA LEU A 179 14.08 -7.60 -10.67
C LEU A 179 12.93 -7.10 -11.54
N VAL A 180 12.20 -8.01 -12.20
CA VAL A 180 11.03 -7.65 -13.02
C VAL A 180 9.94 -6.99 -12.15
N GLN A 181 9.65 -7.51 -10.97
CA GLN A 181 8.67 -6.91 -10.07
C GLN A 181 9.13 -5.53 -9.58
N TRP A 182 10.41 -5.36 -9.29
CA TRP A 182 10.95 -4.05 -8.94
C TRP A 182 10.79 -3.05 -10.08
N LEU A 183 11.20 -3.40 -11.30
CA LEU A 183 11.11 -2.53 -12.48
C LEU A 183 9.67 -2.20 -12.87
N ARG A 184 8.69 -3.06 -12.54
CA ARG A 184 7.26 -2.72 -12.66
C ARG A 184 6.86 -1.50 -11.84
N GLY A 185 7.64 -1.12 -10.85
CA GLY A 185 7.47 0.14 -10.12
C GLY A 185 7.45 1.37 -11.03
N LEU A 186 8.18 1.35 -12.16
CA LEU A 186 8.13 2.42 -13.17
C LEU A 186 6.73 2.62 -13.78
N LEU A 187 5.92 1.56 -13.83
CA LEU A 187 4.57 1.60 -14.38
C LEU A 187 3.51 1.99 -13.35
N LEU A 188 3.88 2.13 -12.07
CA LEU A 188 2.93 2.37 -10.99
C LEU A 188 2.21 3.71 -11.17
N MET A 189 2.96 4.79 -11.42
CA MET A 189 2.37 6.12 -11.63
C MET A 189 1.49 6.19 -12.90
N PRO A 190 1.95 5.73 -14.09
CA PRO A 190 1.09 5.65 -15.27
C PRO A 190 -0.18 4.81 -15.03
N PHE A 191 -0.05 3.66 -14.37
CA PHE A 191 -1.18 2.78 -14.06
C PHE A 191 -2.21 3.47 -13.16
N TRP A 192 -1.77 4.12 -12.09
CA TRP A 192 -2.67 4.85 -11.19
C TRP A 192 -3.26 6.10 -11.85
N THR A 193 -2.55 6.73 -12.78
CA THR A 193 -3.09 7.85 -13.56
C THR A 193 -4.27 7.39 -14.43
N VAL A 194 -4.21 6.20 -15.03
CA VAL A 194 -5.34 5.63 -15.82
C VAL A 194 -6.50 5.19 -14.91
N ARG A 195 -6.24 4.85 -13.64
CA ARG A 195 -7.29 4.48 -12.68
C ARG A 195 -8.32 5.59 -12.50
N ALA A 196 -7.89 6.85 -12.38
CA ALA A 196 -8.81 7.94 -12.06
C ALA A 196 -9.91 8.13 -13.12
N PRO A 197 -9.62 8.30 -14.43
CA PRO A 197 -10.67 8.39 -15.43
C PRO A 197 -11.53 7.12 -15.51
N PHE A 198 -10.93 5.93 -15.40
CA PHE A 198 -11.71 4.69 -15.41
C PHE A 198 -12.66 4.60 -14.19
N GLY A 199 -12.20 4.96 -13.01
CA GLY A 199 -13.00 4.98 -11.78
C GLY A 199 -14.18 5.97 -11.89
N VAL A 200 -13.94 7.16 -12.42
CA VAL A 200 -15.01 8.14 -12.66
C VAL A 200 -16.08 7.54 -13.59
N VAL A 201 -15.68 6.90 -14.71
CA VAL A 201 -16.64 6.23 -15.59
C VAL A 201 -17.38 5.11 -14.87
N ALA A 202 -16.68 4.27 -14.08
CA ALA A 202 -17.27 3.18 -13.30
C ALA A 202 -18.24 3.69 -12.19
N SER A 203 -18.10 4.95 -11.76
CA SER A 203 -19.03 5.54 -10.80
C SER A 203 -20.43 5.74 -11.41
N PHE A 204 -20.51 6.06 -12.71
CA PHE A 204 -21.75 6.24 -13.48
C PHE A 204 -22.21 4.96 -14.19
N ALA A 205 -21.32 4.04 -14.48
CA ALA A 205 -21.60 2.78 -15.16
C ALA A 205 -21.29 1.58 -14.20
N PRO A 206 -22.25 1.15 -13.36
CA PRO A 206 -22.03 0.13 -12.33
C PRO A 206 -21.44 -1.17 -12.85
N GLY A 207 -21.80 -1.62 -14.06
CA GLY A 207 -21.26 -2.81 -14.70
C GLY A 207 -19.74 -2.77 -14.96
N LEU A 208 -19.08 -1.60 -14.84
CA LEU A 208 -17.62 -1.47 -14.93
C LEU A 208 -16.92 -1.60 -13.54
N ARG A 209 -17.69 -1.59 -12.44
CA ARG A 209 -17.12 -1.68 -11.08
C ARG A 209 -16.37 -2.99 -10.83
N PRO A 210 -16.80 -4.17 -11.33
CA PRO A 210 -16.02 -5.39 -11.17
C PRO A 210 -14.64 -5.29 -11.80
N THR A 211 -14.54 -4.73 -13.01
CA THR A 211 -13.25 -4.49 -13.67
C THR A 211 -12.41 -3.47 -12.90
N TYR A 212 -13.02 -2.36 -12.45
CA TYR A 212 -12.36 -1.36 -11.62
C TYR A 212 -11.78 -1.97 -10.34
N ALA A 213 -12.57 -2.79 -9.64
CA ALA A 213 -12.15 -3.44 -8.40
C ALA A 213 -10.97 -4.40 -8.65
N ARG A 214 -11.09 -5.33 -9.60
CA ARG A 214 -10.05 -6.34 -9.85
C ARG A 214 -8.77 -5.75 -10.41
N VAL A 215 -8.87 -4.83 -11.35
CA VAL A 215 -7.70 -4.27 -12.04
C VAL A 215 -7.05 -3.17 -11.21
N PHE A 216 -7.83 -2.18 -10.79
CA PHE A 216 -7.29 -0.95 -10.21
C PHE A 216 -7.27 -0.92 -8.68
N LEU A 217 -8.23 -1.58 -8.03
CA LEU A 217 -8.20 -1.78 -6.58
C LEU A 217 -7.54 -3.10 -6.17
N GLN A 218 -7.08 -3.90 -7.15
CA GLN A 218 -6.39 -5.17 -6.93
C GLN A 218 -7.20 -6.16 -6.07
N ASP A 219 -8.52 -6.19 -6.24
CA ASP A 219 -9.38 -7.13 -5.53
C ASP A 219 -9.08 -8.56 -5.96
N ARG A 220 -8.75 -9.40 -5.01
CA ARG A 220 -8.47 -10.84 -5.16
C ARG A 220 -9.36 -11.69 -4.25
N SER A 221 -10.46 -11.12 -3.76
CA SER A 221 -11.37 -11.81 -2.83
C SER A 221 -12.09 -13.01 -3.44
N GLY A 222 -12.09 -13.14 -4.78
CA GLY A 222 -12.91 -14.13 -5.48
C GLY A 222 -14.40 -13.76 -5.59
N ALA A 223 -14.80 -12.55 -5.15
CA ALA A 223 -16.18 -12.09 -5.22
C ALA A 223 -16.73 -12.09 -6.65
N SER A 224 -18.02 -12.42 -6.80
CA SER A 224 -18.70 -12.40 -8.10
C SER A 224 -18.81 -10.98 -8.67
N ASP A 225 -19.05 -10.86 -9.99
CA ASP A 225 -19.28 -9.58 -10.62
C ASP A 225 -20.45 -8.83 -10.00
N ALA A 226 -21.56 -9.52 -9.74
CA ALA A 226 -22.75 -8.95 -9.10
C ALA A 226 -22.42 -8.39 -7.70
N THR A 227 -21.60 -9.09 -6.92
CA THR A 227 -21.16 -8.64 -5.60
C THR A 227 -20.32 -7.37 -5.70
N LEU A 228 -19.35 -7.33 -6.60
CA LEU A 228 -18.47 -6.17 -6.79
C LEU A 228 -19.22 -4.97 -7.38
N GLU A 229 -20.17 -5.21 -8.29
CA GLU A 229 -21.03 -4.18 -8.87
C GLU A 229 -21.91 -3.51 -7.80
N ALA A 230 -22.50 -4.30 -6.92
CA ALA A 230 -23.35 -3.85 -5.82
C ALA A 230 -22.57 -3.28 -4.62
N SER A 231 -21.25 -3.49 -4.56
CA SER A 231 -20.40 -3.10 -3.43
C SER A 231 -20.43 -1.59 -3.17
N PRO A 232 -20.89 -1.11 -2.00
CA PRO A 232 -20.87 0.30 -1.63
C PRO A 232 -19.44 0.83 -1.52
N GLU A 233 -18.49 -0.01 -1.12
CA GLU A 233 -17.08 0.32 -0.97
C GLU A 233 -16.43 0.57 -2.34
N VAL A 234 -16.63 -0.34 -3.31
CA VAL A 234 -16.16 -0.16 -4.70
C VAL A 234 -16.77 1.10 -5.32
N ALA A 235 -18.09 1.29 -5.13
CA ALA A 235 -18.79 2.47 -5.62
C ALA A 235 -18.26 3.77 -5.00
N ARG A 236 -17.88 3.77 -3.72
CA ARG A 236 -17.26 4.91 -3.05
C ARG A 236 -15.87 5.17 -3.62
N CYS A 237 -15.01 4.16 -3.73
CA CYS A 237 -13.68 4.31 -4.34
C CYS A 237 -13.80 4.93 -5.75
N ALA A 238 -14.72 4.44 -6.57
CA ALA A 238 -14.94 4.95 -7.92
C ALA A 238 -15.36 6.43 -7.94
N ARG A 239 -16.24 6.87 -7.04
CA ARG A 239 -16.65 8.28 -6.94
C ARG A 239 -15.54 9.19 -6.47
N GLU A 240 -14.71 8.73 -5.54
CA GLU A 240 -13.60 9.50 -4.99
C GLU A 240 -12.49 9.77 -6.02
N GLU A 241 -12.44 9.00 -7.11
CA GLU A 241 -11.50 9.25 -8.20
C GLU A 241 -11.76 10.57 -8.95
N LEU A 242 -12.93 11.19 -8.80
CA LEU A 242 -13.22 12.47 -9.44
C LEU A 242 -12.26 13.58 -8.98
N GLY A 243 -11.97 13.65 -7.68
CA GLY A 243 -11.01 14.63 -7.15
C GLY A 243 -9.61 14.42 -7.71
N GLN A 244 -9.19 13.16 -7.79
CA GLN A 244 -7.92 12.77 -8.39
C GLN A 244 -7.87 13.12 -9.89
N LEU A 245 -8.94 12.88 -10.65
CA LEU A 245 -9.04 13.23 -12.07
C LEU A 245 -8.92 14.74 -12.29
N ILE A 246 -9.56 15.55 -11.45
CA ILE A 246 -9.44 17.02 -11.52
C ILE A 246 -7.98 17.44 -11.28
N PHE A 247 -7.34 16.90 -10.26
CA PHE A 247 -5.92 17.19 -9.99
C PHE A 247 -5.04 16.81 -11.19
N GLN A 248 -5.24 15.63 -11.78
CA GLN A 248 -4.48 15.18 -12.96
C GLN A 248 -4.72 16.08 -14.17
N ALA A 249 -5.95 16.52 -14.40
CA ALA A 249 -6.26 17.47 -15.47
C ALA A 249 -5.50 18.80 -15.31
N LEU A 250 -5.37 19.31 -14.08
CA LEU A 250 -4.55 20.49 -13.79
C LEU A 250 -3.05 20.25 -14.06
N VAL A 251 -2.53 19.09 -13.66
CA VAL A 251 -1.13 18.71 -13.95
C VAL A 251 -0.90 18.58 -15.45
N ILE A 252 -1.82 17.96 -16.20
CA ILE A 252 -1.73 17.84 -17.65
C ILE A 252 -1.78 19.21 -18.30
N ALA A 253 -2.68 20.10 -17.90
CA ALA A 253 -2.76 21.47 -18.40
C ALA A 253 -1.44 22.24 -18.13
N ALA A 254 -0.86 22.09 -16.95
CA ALA A 254 0.45 22.63 -16.64
C ALA A 254 1.56 22.02 -17.52
N ALA A 255 1.51 20.70 -17.78
CA ALA A 255 2.48 20.01 -18.63
C ALA A 255 2.40 20.47 -20.12
N VAL A 256 1.20 20.75 -20.61
CA VAL A 256 1.03 21.35 -21.95
C VAL A 256 1.69 22.73 -22.03
N ARG A 257 1.58 23.54 -20.98
CA ARG A 257 2.14 24.90 -20.93
C ARG A 257 3.65 24.92 -20.62
N TRP A 258 4.10 24.01 -19.75
CA TRP A 258 5.49 23.93 -19.25
C TRP A 258 6.01 22.48 -19.24
N PRO A 259 6.15 21.83 -20.41
CA PRO A 259 6.44 20.38 -20.49
C PRO A 259 7.78 20.01 -19.81
N ALA A 260 8.82 20.80 -20.03
CA ALA A 260 10.13 20.55 -19.41
C ALA A 260 10.09 20.69 -17.88
N VAL A 261 9.36 21.69 -17.37
CA VAL A 261 9.22 21.91 -15.91
C VAL A 261 8.48 20.75 -15.29
N ILE A 262 7.27 20.44 -15.77
CA ILE A 262 6.49 19.36 -15.20
C ILE A 262 7.17 18.01 -15.41
N GLY A 263 7.78 17.79 -16.56
CA GLY A 263 8.55 16.56 -16.85
C GLY A 263 9.69 16.35 -15.87
N TRP A 264 10.54 17.37 -15.68
CA TRP A 264 11.78 17.28 -14.90
C TRP A 264 11.53 17.36 -13.39
N TYR A 265 10.67 18.28 -12.94
CA TYR A 265 10.49 18.55 -11.51
C TYR A 265 9.42 17.67 -10.84
N TYR A 266 8.52 17.06 -11.63
CA TYR A 266 7.43 16.28 -11.07
C TYR A 266 7.26 14.88 -11.70
N ALA A 267 7.05 14.76 -13.02
CA ALA A 267 6.66 13.50 -13.63
C ALA A 267 7.77 12.43 -13.52
N LEU A 268 9.03 12.80 -13.77
CA LEU A 268 10.15 11.88 -13.64
C LEU A 268 10.42 11.48 -12.18
N PRO A 269 10.51 12.42 -11.20
CA PRO A 269 10.58 12.03 -9.78
C PRO A 269 9.42 11.17 -9.32
N ALA A 270 8.18 11.46 -9.75
CA ALA A 270 7.01 10.67 -9.40
C ALA A 270 7.09 9.23 -9.96
N THR A 271 7.65 9.07 -11.17
CA THR A 271 7.93 7.74 -11.74
C THR A 271 8.98 6.98 -10.92
N ILE A 272 10.06 7.67 -10.51
CA ILE A 272 11.09 7.10 -9.63
C ILE A 272 10.51 6.71 -8.27
N THR A 273 9.54 7.48 -7.75
CA THR A 273 8.82 7.14 -6.51
C THR A 273 8.20 5.74 -6.57
N GLY A 274 7.68 5.33 -7.72
CA GLY A 274 7.16 3.98 -7.92
C GLY A 274 8.23 2.89 -7.79
N LEU A 275 9.46 3.12 -8.26
CA LEU A 275 10.58 2.20 -8.03
C LEU A 275 10.95 2.11 -6.55
N LEU A 276 10.99 3.25 -5.84
CA LEU A 276 11.30 3.28 -4.41
C LEU A 276 10.24 2.50 -3.60
N ALA A 277 8.95 2.76 -3.89
CA ALA A 277 7.85 2.07 -3.24
C ALA A 277 7.87 0.55 -3.54
N SER A 278 8.11 0.16 -4.81
CA SER A 278 8.20 -1.24 -5.22
C SER A 278 9.37 -1.96 -4.54
N TYR A 279 10.55 -1.33 -4.48
CA TYR A 279 11.72 -1.87 -3.77
C TYR A 279 11.38 -2.12 -2.30
N ARG A 280 10.82 -1.13 -1.62
CA ARG A 280 10.42 -1.23 -0.21
C ARG A 280 9.50 -2.43 0.02
N VAL A 281 8.40 -2.51 -0.72
CA VAL A 281 7.42 -3.62 -0.57
C VAL A 281 8.08 -4.98 -0.80
N LEU A 282 8.99 -5.10 -1.79
CA LEU A 282 9.72 -6.34 -2.07
C LEU A 282 10.70 -6.73 -0.95
N CYS A 283 11.26 -5.75 -0.23
CA CYS A 283 12.16 -6.02 0.89
C CYS A 283 11.41 -6.31 2.21
N GLU A 284 10.21 -5.74 2.39
CA GLU A 284 9.42 -5.86 3.61
C GLU A 284 8.68 -7.18 3.75
N HIS A 285 8.47 -7.91 2.64
CA HIS A 285 7.71 -9.17 2.63
C HIS A 285 8.54 -10.36 2.18
N ARG A 286 8.21 -11.52 2.75
CA ARG A 286 8.55 -12.83 2.19
C ARG A 286 7.31 -13.35 1.47
N TYR A 287 7.47 -13.65 0.18
CA TYR A 287 6.36 -14.10 -0.67
C TYR A 287 6.11 -15.61 -0.54
N VAL A 288 5.96 -16.06 0.70
CA VAL A 288 5.62 -17.43 1.06
C VAL A 288 4.11 -17.52 1.32
N ALA A 289 3.46 -18.53 0.75
CA ALA A 289 2.04 -18.74 0.97
C ALA A 289 1.75 -19.09 2.45
N THR A 290 0.74 -18.46 3.02
CA THR A 290 0.32 -18.66 4.40
C THR A 290 -1.15 -19.06 4.47
N ALA A 291 -1.53 -19.73 5.56
CA ALA A 291 -2.91 -20.12 5.82
C ALA A 291 -3.54 -19.34 6.99
N ASP A 292 -2.74 -18.59 7.74
CA ASP A 292 -3.19 -17.89 8.94
C ASP A 292 -2.47 -16.56 9.16
N ARG A 293 -2.87 -15.85 10.21
CA ARG A 293 -2.31 -14.57 10.67
C ARG A 293 -1.79 -14.64 12.11
N ALA A 294 -1.37 -15.83 12.55
CA ALA A 294 -0.72 -15.97 13.84
C ALA A 294 0.49 -15.03 13.97
N LEU A 295 0.79 -14.59 15.19
CA LEU A 295 1.92 -13.67 15.44
C LEU A 295 3.23 -14.21 14.86
N THR A 296 3.47 -15.51 15.01
CA THR A 296 4.65 -16.19 14.47
C THR A 296 4.68 -16.18 12.93
N THR A 297 3.52 -16.37 12.29
CA THR A 297 3.38 -16.28 10.82
C THR A 297 3.70 -14.87 10.32
N VAL A 298 3.16 -13.83 10.99
CA VAL A 298 3.47 -12.44 10.63
C VAL A 298 4.97 -12.17 10.75
N VAL A 299 5.59 -12.55 11.86
CA VAL A 299 7.04 -12.38 12.07
C VAL A 299 7.87 -13.16 11.05
N ALA A 300 7.40 -14.33 10.64
CA ALA A 300 8.10 -15.15 9.64
C ALA A 300 7.97 -14.61 8.20
N THR A 301 6.89 -13.90 7.89
CA THR A 301 6.57 -13.45 6.51
C THR A 301 6.81 -11.97 6.26
N THR A 302 7.07 -11.18 7.29
CA THR A 302 7.44 -9.76 7.20
C THR A 302 8.87 -9.53 7.67
N ARG A 303 9.48 -8.45 7.21
CA ARG A 303 10.86 -8.08 7.56
C ARG A 303 10.96 -6.61 7.89
N ASP A 304 11.79 -6.28 8.88
CA ASP A 304 12.22 -4.91 9.11
C ASP A 304 13.38 -4.55 8.18
N HIS A 305 13.39 -3.30 7.70
CA HIS A 305 14.56 -2.74 7.04
C HIS A 305 15.59 -2.28 8.06
N HIS A 306 16.86 -2.44 7.70
CA HIS A 306 17.94 -1.75 8.42
C HIS A 306 17.91 -0.26 8.05
N LEU A 307 17.42 0.58 8.98
CA LEU A 307 17.12 1.97 8.71
C LEU A 307 18.38 2.85 8.84
N SER A 308 19.24 2.85 7.82
CA SER A 308 20.28 3.85 7.63
C SER A 308 19.66 5.22 7.30
N ALA A 309 20.45 6.29 7.41
CA ALA A 309 19.99 7.62 7.04
C ALA A 309 19.48 7.69 5.59
N TRP A 310 20.12 6.96 4.67
CA TRP A 310 19.73 6.89 3.27
C TRP A 310 18.41 6.16 3.07
N GLU A 311 18.20 5.02 3.75
CA GLU A 311 16.94 4.28 3.69
C GLU A 311 15.77 5.12 4.17
N ARG A 312 15.96 5.94 5.21
CA ARG A 312 14.92 6.86 5.69
C ARG A 312 14.57 7.95 4.68
N ILE A 313 15.52 8.38 3.86
CA ILE A 313 15.26 9.40 2.83
C ILE A 313 14.55 8.77 1.62
N PHE A 314 15.00 7.62 1.14
CA PHE A 314 14.60 7.08 -0.16
C PHE A 314 13.62 5.91 -0.06
N PHE A 315 13.84 4.95 0.85
CA PHE A 315 13.13 3.68 0.83
C PHE A 315 12.11 3.52 1.96
N ALA A 316 12.46 3.91 3.17
CA ALA A 316 11.66 3.69 4.35
C ALA A 316 11.46 4.99 5.17
N PRO A 317 10.88 6.06 4.58
CA PRO A 317 10.70 7.32 5.29
C PRO A 317 9.80 7.10 6.51
N ARG A 318 10.00 7.91 7.55
CA ARG A 318 9.13 7.98 8.74
C ARG A 318 8.99 6.67 9.52
N ASN A 319 10.02 5.85 9.61
CA ASN A 319 10.04 4.58 10.35
C ASN A 319 9.14 3.48 9.78
N ILE A 320 8.57 3.62 8.57
CA ILE A 320 7.76 2.57 7.95
C ILE A 320 8.55 1.26 7.77
N GLY A 321 9.87 1.34 7.74
CA GLY A 321 10.73 0.17 7.65
C GLY A 321 10.74 -0.73 8.89
N PHE A 322 10.12 -0.33 10.03
CA PHE A 322 9.78 -1.23 11.13
C PHE A 322 8.50 -2.00 10.79
N HIS A 323 8.57 -2.76 9.71
CA HIS A 323 7.39 -3.28 9.03
C HIS A 323 6.76 -4.47 9.73
N VAL A 324 7.54 -5.27 10.46
CA VAL A 324 7.02 -6.37 11.27
C VAL A 324 6.05 -5.86 12.34
N VAL A 325 6.46 -4.88 13.14
CA VAL A 325 5.59 -4.31 14.17
C VAL A 325 4.45 -3.49 13.58
N HIS A 326 4.62 -2.94 12.38
CA HIS A 326 3.53 -2.32 11.65
C HIS A 326 2.46 -3.37 11.26
N HIS A 327 2.83 -4.55 10.78
CA HIS A 327 1.87 -5.63 10.52
C HIS A 327 1.24 -6.22 11.77
N LEU A 328 1.95 -6.20 12.89
CA LEU A 328 1.40 -6.63 14.19
C LEU A 328 0.42 -5.60 14.79
N HIS A 329 0.67 -4.31 14.59
CA HIS A 329 -0.10 -3.20 15.14
C HIS A 329 -0.26 -2.07 14.11
N PRO A 330 -1.02 -2.27 13.03
CA PRO A 330 -1.08 -1.34 11.90
C PRO A 330 -1.66 0.03 12.29
N GLN A 331 -2.46 0.10 13.36
CA GLN A 331 -3.03 1.35 13.88
C GLN A 331 -2.03 2.24 14.64
N VAL A 332 -0.83 1.73 14.96
CA VAL A 332 0.18 2.49 15.71
C VAL A 332 0.87 3.50 14.79
N ALA A 333 0.92 4.75 15.23
CA ALA A 333 1.58 5.81 14.48
C ALA A 333 3.08 5.51 14.29
N GLN A 334 3.61 5.79 13.11
CA GLN A 334 4.96 5.43 12.69
C GLN A 334 6.06 5.95 13.65
N GLN A 335 5.85 7.09 14.31
CA GLN A 335 6.81 7.62 15.28
C GLN A 335 6.97 6.72 16.52
N HIS A 336 6.01 5.87 16.82
CA HIS A 336 6.02 4.94 17.98
C HIS A 336 6.51 3.53 17.61
N LEU A 337 6.64 3.19 16.33
CA LEU A 337 7.11 1.88 15.87
C LEU A 337 8.51 1.51 16.41
N PRO A 338 9.50 2.41 16.54
CA PRO A 338 10.80 2.06 17.11
C PRO A 338 10.71 1.55 18.55
N ALA A 339 9.90 2.19 19.41
CA ALA A 339 9.72 1.78 20.79
C ALA A 339 8.94 0.45 20.88
N LEU A 340 7.93 0.28 20.05
CA LEU A 340 7.16 -0.96 19.94
C LEU A 340 8.04 -2.13 19.46
N ARG A 341 8.92 -1.90 18.47
CA ARG A 341 9.91 -2.89 18.04
C ARG A 341 10.85 -3.29 19.17
N ALA A 342 11.40 -2.33 19.91
CA ALA A 342 12.27 -2.62 21.03
C ALA A 342 11.58 -3.52 22.06
N TRP A 343 10.31 -3.24 22.38
CA TRP A 343 9.52 -4.05 23.29
C TRP A 343 9.36 -5.51 22.81
N TYR A 344 9.09 -5.73 21.50
CA TYR A 344 8.98 -7.07 20.93
C TYR A 344 10.32 -7.81 20.87
N ARG A 345 11.41 -7.14 20.50
CA ARG A 345 12.75 -7.75 20.45
C ARG A 345 13.19 -8.32 21.79
N GLU A 346 12.88 -7.63 22.89
CA GLU A 346 13.23 -8.09 24.23
C GLU A 346 12.44 -9.33 24.66
N ARG A 347 11.23 -9.54 24.13
CA ARG A 347 10.25 -10.51 24.64
C ARG A 347 9.95 -11.65 23.68
N LEU A 348 10.24 -11.49 22.40
CA LEU A 348 9.95 -12.47 21.35
C LEU A 348 11.24 -12.83 20.60
N PRO A 349 11.94 -13.94 20.96
CA PRO A 349 13.18 -14.34 20.31
C PRO A 349 13.07 -14.52 18.79
N ALA A 350 11.90 -15.00 18.29
CA ALA A 350 11.64 -15.15 16.86
C ALA A 350 11.72 -13.80 16.10
N TYR A 351 11.49 -12.68 16.78
CA TYR A 351 11.56 -11.36 16.16
C TYR A 351 12.99 -11.02 15.71
N ALA A 352 14.01 -11.42 16.45
CA ALA A 352 15.40 -11.16 16.06
C ALA A 352 15.77 -11.80 14.71
N GLY A 353 15.16 -12.96 14.37
CA GLY A 353 15.35 -13.64 13.09
C GLY A 353 14.60 -12.97 11.91
N SER A 354 13.66 -12.07 12.16
CA SER A 354 12.95 -11.31 11.12
C SER A 354 13.73 -10.08 10.64
N GLU A 355 14.78 -9.70 11.35
CA GLU A 355 15.66 -8.62 10.94
C GLU A 355 16.49 -9.08 9.73
N GLY A 356 16.16 -8.57 8.56
CA GLY A 356 16.89 -8.88 7.34
C GLY A 356 18.32 -8.40 7.45
N GLY A 357 19.23 -9.32 7.79
CA GLY A 357 20.65 -9.07 7.62
C GLY A 357 20.96 -8.85 6.14
N ARG A 358 21.89 -7.95 5.82
CA ARG A 358 22.44 -7.75 4.47
C ARG A 358 23.07 -9.03 3.92
N ASP A 359 23.26 -10.06 4.76
CA ASP A 359 24.04 -11.27 4.50
C ASP A 359 23.22 -12.44 3.93
N ALA A 360 21.95 -12.27 3.65
CA ALA A 360 21.07 -13.35 3.15
C ALA A 360 20.70 -13.21 1.66
N ARG A 361 21.54 -12.54 0.83
CA ARG A 361 21.32 -12.51 -0.62
C ARG A 361 22.59 -12.83 -1.40
#